data_92517118ecd7e3e37e7fff75e8b056b5
#
_entry.id   92517118ecd7e3e37e7fff75e8b056b5
#
_cell.length_a   1.000
_cell.length_b   1.000
_cell.length_c   1.000
_cell.angle_alpha   90.00
_cell.angle_beta   90.00
_cell.angle_gamma   90.00
#
_symmetry.space_group_name_H-M   'P 1'
#
loop_
_entity.id
_entity.type
_entity.pdbx_description
1 polymer ?
#
loop_
_entity_poly.entity_id
_entity_poly.type
_entity_poly.pdbx_seq_one_letter_code
_entity_poly.pdbx_strand_id
1 'polypeptide(L)'
;MADKKSPASGWPIVQGDYHTGSAESCVVVATMGSHLDEQGICDAGAAICGSCKTENLGLEKMVANIVSNPNIRFVITCGTEVKGHLSGQSLIALHANGVEGGKIVGTKGAIPFIENLDDAAIKRFQEQVEFVDVMETEDVGEITAKINELTARDPGAFEGDAMVVEVSEDEGGAGEEGGEVQPLSGELALIHARMKVIQMMVTDIGYRDRFAAGVYSGKVEGLMIGLIVSFALLGFLLMG
;
A
#
# COMPACT_ATOMS: atom_id res chain seq x y z
N MET A 1 -28.00 4.61 -18.58
CA MET A 1 -26.54 4.44 -18.32
C MET A 1 -26.09 5.71 -17.60
N ALA A 2 -25.23 5.61 -16.64
CA ALA A 2 -24.65 6.77 -15.98
C ALA A 2 -23.78 7.56 -16.97
N ASP A 3 -23.81 8.88 -16.90
CA ASP A 3 -22.99 9.73 -17.76
C ASP A 3 -21.51 9.53 -17.44
N LYS A 4 -20.69 9.33 -18.46
CA LYS A 4 -19.25 9.10 -18.33
C LYS A 4 -18.45 10.22 -18.99
N LYS A 5 -17.26 10.49 -18.45
CA LYS A 5 -16.31 11.48 -18.97
C LYS A 5 -15.02 10.80 -19.39
N SER A 6 -14.28 11.44 -20.29
CA SER A 6 -12.94 10.99 -20.62
C SER A 6 -12.01 11.22 -19.44
N PRO A 7 -11.23 10.23 -19.00
CA PRO A 7 -10.17 10.46 -18.06
C PRO A 7 -9.05 11.30 -18.69
N ALA A 8 -8.07 11.70 -17.90
CA ALA A 8 -6.86 12.35 -18.40
C ALA A 8 -6.17 11.49 -19.46
N SER A 9 -5.53 12.15 -20.43
CA SER A 9 -4.80 11.43 -21.49
C SER A 9 -3.70 10.58 -20.89
N GLY A 10 -3.66 9.29 -21.27
CA GLY A 10 -2.68 8.33 -20.74
C GLY A 10 -3.01 7.81 -19.35
N TRP A 11 -4.25 7.94 -18.90
CA TRP A 11 -4.69 7.38 -17.60
C TRP A 11 -4.47 5.87 -17.53
N PRO A 12 -3.97 5.33 -16.38
CA PRO A 12 -3.50 6.02 -15.16
C PRO A 12 -2.24 6.85 -15.41
N ILE A 13 -2.17 8.07 -14.83
CA ILE A 13 -1.12 9.05 -15.13
C ILE A 13 0.17 8.85 -14.32
N VAL A 14 0.07 8.16 -13.20
CA VAL A 14 1.22 7.88 -12.31
C VAL A 14 1.40 6.37 -12.18
N GLN A 15 2.63 5.90 -12.42
CA GLN A 15 2.95 4.47 -12.30
C GLN A 15 2.98 3.99 -10.86
N GLY A 16 2.60 2.72 -10.64
CA GLY A 16 2.56 2.06 -9.34
C GLY A 16 2.37 0.56 -9.50
N ASP A 17 2.22 -0.12 -8.37
CA ASP A 17 1.97 -1.56 -8.29
C ASP A 17 0.45 -1.80 -8.34
N TYR A 18 -0.10 -1.87 -9.56
CA TYR A 18 -1.53 -2.04 -9.79
C TYR A 18 -1.84 -2.69 -11.14
N HIS A 19 -3.05 -3.22 -11.26
CA HIS A 19 -3.69 -3.63 -12.50
C HIS A 19 -4.82 -2.68 -12.88
N THR A 20 -5.13 -2.60 -14.17
CA THR A 20 -6.16 -1.72 -14.71
C THR A 20 -7.28 -2.50 -15.37
N GLY A 21 -8.50 -2.08 -15.10
CA GLY A 21 -9.70 -2.53 -15.80
C GLY A 21 -10.26 -1.44 -16.71
N SER A 22 -11.58 -1.29 -16.73
CA SER A 22 -12.24 -0.27 -17.55
C SER A 22 -12.11 1.12 -16.93
N ALA A 23 -11.60 2.09 -17.67
CA ALA A 23 -11.56 3.49 -17.27
C ALA A 23 -12.97 4.14 -17.09
N GLU A 24 -14.03 3.48 -17.55
CA GLU A 24 -15.41 3.90 -17.33
C GLU A 24 -16.00 3.37 -16.02
N SER A 25 -15.31 2.45 -15.33
CA SER A 25 -15.76 1.96 -14.03
C SER A 25 -15.69 3.06 -12.97
N CYS A 26 -16.64 2.99 -12.03
CA CYS A 26 -16.72 3.93 -10.92
C CYS A 26 -16.00 3.47 -9.65
N VAL A 27 -15.38 2.28 -9.65
CA VAL A 27 -14.81 1.65 -8.45
C VAL A 27 -13.29 1.48 -8.57
N VAL A 28 -12.57 1.85 -7.53
CA VAL A 28 -11.15 1.55 -7.31
C VAL A 28 -11.03 0.62 -6.11
N VAL A 29 -10.09 -0.31 -6.15
CA VAL A 29 -9.78 -1.22 -5.04
C VAL A 29 -8.33 -1.06 -4.60
N ALA A 30 -8.11 -0.79 -3.32
CA ALA A 30 -6.81 -0.70 -2.69
C ALA A 30 -6.61 -1.88 -1.74
N THR A 31 -5.66 -2.76 -2.06
CA THR A 31 -5.41 -4.01 -1.32
C THR A 31 -4.42 -3.85 -0.17
N MET A 32 -3.96 -2.63 0.09
CA MET A 32 -3.01 -2.24 1.13
C MET A 32 -1.76 -3.13 1.16
N GLY A 33 -1.55 -3.92 2.22
CA GLY A 33 -0.41 -4.81 2.37
C GLY A 33 -0.60 -6.20 1.78
N SER A 34 -1.80 -6.53 1.28
CA SER A 34 -2.11 -7.87 0.78
C SER A 34 -1.85 -8.00 -0.71
N HIS A 35 -1.43 -9.19 -1.13
CA HIS A 35 -1.30 -9.59 -2.53
C HIS A 35 -2.50 -10.46 -2.90
N LEU A 36 -3.49 -9.86 -3.55
CA LEU A 36 -4.71 -10.52 -4.01
C LEU A 36 -4.64 -10.76 -5.53
N ASP A 37 -5.65 -11.41 -6.08
CA ASP A 37 -5.84 -11.52 -7.53
C ASP A 37 -6.35 -10.17 -8.10
N GLU A 38 -5.44 -9.20 -8.21
CA GLU A 38 -5.75 -7.82 -8.61
C GLU A 38 -6.31 -7.76 -10.04
N GLN A 39 -5.81 -8.62 -10.95
CA GLN A 39 -6.36 -8.71 -12.30
C GLN A 39 -7.79 -9.26 -12.28
N GLY A 40 -8.05 -10.31 -11.51
CA GLY A 40 -9.41 -10.85 -11.35
C GLY A 40 -10.37 -9.83 -10.74
N ILE A 41 -9.91 -8.98 -9.83
CA ILE A 41 -10.68 -7.86 -9.26
C ILE A 41 -10.98 -6.79 -10.32
N CYS A 42 -10.02 -6.47 -11.19
CA CYS A 42 -10.25 -5.57 -12.33
C CYS A 42 -11.23 -6.16 -13.34
N ASP A 43 -11.11 -7.44 -13.65
CA ASP A 43 -12.02 -8.17 -14.55
C ASP A 43 -13.46 -8.24 -13.96
N ALA A 44 -13.59 -8.23 -12.64
CA ALA A 44 -14.88 -8.16 -11.94
C ALA A 44 -15.51 -6.75 -11.95
N GLY A 45 -14.80 -5.74 -12.44
CA GLY A 45 -15.37 -4.41 -12.69
C GLY A 45 -14.67 -3.24 -11.98
N ALA A 46 -13.54 -3.41 -11.32
CA ALA A 46 -12.77 -2.28 -10.82
C ALA A 46 -12.05 -1.54 -11.96
N ALA A 47 -11.95 -0.20 -11.88
CA ALA A 47 -11.18 0.61 -12.82
C ALA A 47 -9.69 0.40 -12.66
N ILE A 48 -9.25 0.25 -11.41
CA ILE A 48 -7.87 0.01 -11.02
C ILE A 48 -7.88 -0.75 -9.69
N CYS A 49 -6.98 -1.71 -9.55
CA CYS A 49 -6.76 -2.45 -8.32
C CYS A 49 -5.27 -2.58 -8.07
N GLY A 50 -4.83 -2.30 -6.84
CA GLY A 50 -3.42 -2.42 -6.49
C GLY A 50 -3.11 -2.16 -5.04
N SER A 51 -1.85 -2.45 -4.68
CA SER A 51 -1.36 -2.28 -3.33
C SER A 51 -1.07 -0.80 -3.01
N CYS A 52 -1.23 -0.42 -1.75
CA CYS A 52 -0.81 0.89 -1.25
C CYS A 52 -0.01 0.70 0.05
N LYS A 53 1.31 0.65 -0.07
CA LYS A 53 2.20 0.21 1.02
C LYS A 53 2.73 1.35 1.88
N THR A 54 2.61 2.61 1.44
CA THR A 54 3.15 3.76 2.16
C THR A 54 2.10 4.87 2.34
N GLU A 55 2.13 5.53 3.50
CA GLU A 55 1.21 6.59 3.90
C GLU A 55 1.58 7.98 3.36
N ASN A 56 2.57 8.07 2.50
CA ASN A 56 3.03 9.28 1.83
C ASN A 56 2.94 9.12 0.31
N LEU A 57 4.04 8.88 -0.39
CA LEU A 57 4.11 8.80 -1.84
C LEU A 57 3.12 7.79 -2.45
N GLY A 58 2.87 6.64 -1.77
CA GLY A 58 1.87 5.67 -2.23
C GLY A 58 0.46 6.24 -2.26
N LEU A 59 0.08 7.00 -1.22
CA LEU A 59 -1.22 7.69 -1.18
C LEU A 59 -1.30 8.79 -2.23
N GLU A 60 -0.23 9.57 -2.43
CA GLU A 60 -0.20 10.63 -3.44
C GLU A 60 -0.40 10.07 -4.86
N LYS A 61 0.30 8.98 -5.19
CA LYS A 61 0.14 8.28 -6.48
C LYS A 61 -1.29 7.78 -6.69
N MET A 62 -1.87 7.21 -5.64
CA MET A 62 -3.24 6.73 -5.68
C MET A 62 -4.24 7.87 -5.89
N VAL A 63 -4.13 8.95 -5.12
CA VAL A 63 -4.99 10.13 -5.25
C VAL A 63 -4.86 10.75 -6.63
N ALA A 64 -3.63 10.92 -7.15
CA ALA A 64 -3.39 11.46 -8.50
C ALA A 64 -4.10 10.64 -9.59
N ASN A 65 -4.02 9.31 -9.52
CA ASN A 65 -4.72 8.43 -10.46
C ASN A 65 -6.26 8.47 -10.31
N ILE A 66 -6.76 8.70 -9.10
CA ILE A 66 -8.21 8.82 -8.84
C ILE A 66 -8.76 10.15 -9.40
N VAL A 67 -8.14 11.28 -9.05
CA VAL A 67 -8.66 12.61 -9.46
C VAL A 67 -8.49 12.87 -10.94
N SER A 68 -7.59 12.14 -11.61
CA SER A 68 -7.40 12.19 -13.06
C SER A 68 -8.42 11.38 -13.86
N ASN A 69 -9.33 10.66 -13.18
CA ASN A 69 -10.46 9.97 -13.79
C ASN A 69 -11.78 10.33 -13.10
N PRO A 70 -12.58 11.23 -13.65
CA PRO A 70 -13.86 11.65 -13.06
C PRO A 70 -14.89 10.53 -12.91
N ASN A 71 -14.71 9.39 -13.61
CA ASN A 71 -15.62 8.25 -13.51
C ASN A 71 -15.49 7.51 -12.19
N ILE A 72 -14.33 7.62 -11.50
CA ILE A 72 -14.08 6.98 -10.20
C ILE A 72 -14.88 7.72 -9.13
N ARG A 73 -15.77 6.99 -8.46
CA ARG A 73 -16.70 7.53 -7.46
C ARG A 73 -16.64 6.77 -6.13
N PHE A 74 -16.02 5.57 -6.13
CA PHE A 74 -15.92 4.73 -4.95
C PHE A 74 -14.51 4.20 -4.80
N VAL A 75 -14.03 4.15 -3.56
CA VAL A 75 -12.77 3.53 -3.19
C VAL A 75 -13.05 2.45 -2.15
N ILE A 76 -12.76 1.19 -2.50
CA ILE A 76 -12.78 0.06 -1.58
C ILE A 76 -11.38 -0.07 -0.99
N THR A 77 -11.26 -0.04 0.35
CA THR A 77 -10.05 -0.41 1.08
C THR A 77 -10.19 -1.81 1.63
N CYS A 78 -9.27 -2.72 1.31
CA CYS A 78 -9.32 -4.12 1.72
C CYS A 78 -7.91 -4.67 1.98
N GLY A 79 -7.82 -5.93 2.39
CA GLY A 79 -6.56 -6.56 2.74
C GLY A 79 -6.03 -6.16 4.11
N THR A 80 -4.85 -6.62 4.44
CA THR A 80 -4.22 -6.34 5.74
C THR A 80 -3.56 -4.97 5.78
N GLU A 81 -3.62 -4.34 6.96
CA GLU A 81 -2.94 -3.07 7.18
C GLU A 81 -1.42 -3.22 7.12
N VAL A 82 -0.75 -2.24 6.55
CA VAL A 82 0.72 -2.23 6.46
C VAL A 82 1.32 -1.83 7.80
N LYS A 83 1.96 -2.79 8.48
CA LYS A 83 2.55 -2.57 9.81
C LYS A 83 3.60 -1.44 9.79
N GLY A 84 3.43 -0.47 10.68
CA GLY A 84 4.30 0.70 10.80
C GLY A 84 3.87 1.87 9.91
N HIS A 85 3.41 1.61 8.69
CA HIS A 85 2.95 2.63 7.77
C HIS A 85 1.48 3.02 7.98
N LEU A 86 0.63 2.05 8.29
CA LEU A 86 -0.82 2.24 8.46
C LEU A 86 -1.44 2.99 7.27
N SER A 87 -1.12 2.53 6.05
CA SER A 87 -1.49 3.20 4.82
C SER A 87 -3.01 3.25 4.60
N GLY A 88 -3.73 2.18 4.98
CA GLY A 88 -5.19 2.14 4.91
C GLY A 88 -5.83 3.15 5.85
N GLN A 89 -5.42 3.17 7.12
CA GLN A 89 -5.89 4.15 8.10
C GLN A 89 -5.53 5.58 7.65
N SER A 90 -4.35 5.79 7.08
CA SER A 90 -3.89 7.08 6.60
C SER A 90 -4.68 7.57 5.39
N LEU A 91 -5.05 6.69 4.47
CA LEU A 91 -5.88 7.01 3.31
C LEU A 91 -7.29 7.46 3.74
N ILE A 92 -7.90 6.73 4.66
CA ILE A 92 -9.21 7.10 5.23
C ILE A 92 -9.11 8.43 5.97
N ALA A 93 -8.03 8.65 6.75
CA ALA A 93 -7.80 9.90 7.47
C ALA A 93 -7.58 11.09 6.52
N LEU A 94 -6.83 10.90 5.42
CA LEU A 94 -6.62 11.92 4.38
C LEU A 94 -7.96 12.34 3.75
N HIS A 95 -8.81 11.38 3.43
CA HIS A 95 -10.13 11.66 2.87
C HIS A 95 -11.03 12.39 3.88
N ALA A 96 -11.06 11.94 5.13
CA ALA A 96 -11.97 12.50 6.14
C ALA A 96 -11.53 13.88 6.67
N ASN A 97 -10.23 14.10 6.86
CA ASN A 97 -9.69 15.23 7.61
C ASN A 97 -8.75 16.13 6.79
N GLY A 98 -8.23 15.65 5.65
CA GLY A 98 -7.26 16.39 4.86
C GLY A 98 -5.88 16.47 5.49
N VAL A 99 -5.17 17.53 5.15
CA VAL A 99 -3.77 17.80 5.53
C VAL A 99 -3.65 19.13 6.24
N GLU A 100 -2.86 19.20 7.31
CA GLU A 100 -2.49 20.42 8.01
C GLU A 100 -0.97 20.47 8.20
N GLY A 101 -0.32 21.56 7.74
CA GLY A 101 1.13 21.70 7.81
C GLY A 101 1.90 20.59 7.06
N GLY A 102 1.37 20.12 5.94
CA GLY A 102 1.95 19.04 5.15
C GLY A 102 1.71 17.63 5.71
N LYS A 103 0.99 17.49 6.83
CA LYS A 103 0.76 16.21 7.51
C LYS A 103 -0.71 15.82 7.47
N ILE A 104 -1.01 14.56 7.19
CA ILE A 104 -2.37 14.01 7.23
C ILE A 104 -2.91 14.09 8.66
N VAL A 105 -4.08 14.71 8.82
CA VAL A 105 -4.71 14.92 10.14
C VAL A 105 -5.37 13.63 10.63
N GLY A 106 -5.02 13.22 11.86
CA GLY A 106 -5.65 12.06 12.52
C GLY A 106 -5.04 10.70 12.16
N THR A 107 -3.99 10.67 11.36
CA THR A 107 -3.26 9.42 11.08
C THR A 107 -2.27 9.06 12.18
N LYS A 108 -1.95 7.74 12.26
CA LYS A 108 -0.93 7.15 13.14
C LYS A 108 0.25 6.55 12.35
N GLY A 109 0.26 6.70 11.02
CA GLY A 109 1.38 6.27 10.18
C GLY A 109 2.70 6.93 10.58
N ALA A 110 3.83 6.30 10.24
CA ALA A 110 5.15 6.75 10.68
C ALA A 110 5.60 8.05 9.99
N ILE A 111 5.30 8.20 8.68
CA ILE A 111 5.76 9.33 7.86
C ILE A 111 4.59 9.86 7.00
N PRO A 112 3.52 10.38 7.61
CA PRO A 112 2.29 10.74 6.90
C PRO A 112 2.35 12.16 6.31
N PHE A 113 3.43 12.48 5.63
CA PHE A 113 3.62 13.79 4.97
C PHE A 113 3.21 13.69 3.50
N ILE A 114 2.47 14.68 3.05
CA ILE A 114 1.99 14.85 1.68
C ILE A 114 2.70 16.07 1.09
N GLU A 115 3.44 15.87 0.01
CA GLU A 115 4.29 16.89 -0.61
C GLU A 115 3.83 17.24 -2.03
N ASN A 116 3.23 16.27 -2.76
CA ASN A 116 2.86 16.44 -4.16
C ASN A 116 1.38 16.77 -4.38
N LEU A 117 0.53 16.70 -3.34
CA LEU A 117 -0.88 17.04 -3.45
C LEU A 117 -1.12 18.43 -2.86
N ASP A 118 -1.62 19.34 -3.65
CA ASP A 118 -2.10 20.62 -3.19
C ASP A 118 -3.51 20.51 -2.55
N ASP A 119 -3.94 21.58 -1.88
CA ASP A 119 -5.26 21.64 -1.23
C ASP A 119 -6.41 21.39 -2.21
N ALA A 120 -6.23 21.78 -3.49
CA ALA A 120 -7.25 21.59 -4.52
C ALA A 120 -7.40 20.11 -4.90
N ALA A 121 -6.29 19.37 -5.01
CA ALA A 121 -6.29 17.93 -5.29
C ALA A 121 -6.87 17.13 -4.12
N ILE A 122 -6.51 17.50 -2.88
CA ILE A 122 -7.05 16.87 -1.66
C ILE A 122 -8.55 17.11 -1.58
N LYS A 123 -9.00 18.33 -1.76
CA LYS A 123 -10.42 18.68 -1.76
C LYS A 123 -11.18 17.95 -2.87
N ARG A 124 -10.59 17.90 -4.07
CA ARG A 124 -11.18 17.17 -5.20
C ARG A 124 -11.36 15.70 -4.85
N PHE A 125 -10.37 15.05 -4.26
CA PHE A 125 -10.42 13.68 -3.81
C PHE A 125 -11.55 13.44 -2.80
N GLN A 126 -11.66 14.32 -1.78
CA GLN A 126 -12.71 14.27 -0.76
C GLN A 126 -14.13 14.41 -1.35
N GLU A 127 -14.31 15.26 -2.36
CA GLU A 127 -15.62 15.50 -2.99
C GLU A 127 -15.98 14.45 -4.04
N GLN A 128 -14.96 13.86 -4.69
CA GLN A 128 -15.16 12.95 -5.82
C GLN A 128 -15.55 11.54 -5.37
N VAL A 129 -15.00 11.01 -4.30
CA VAL A 129 -15.15 9.61 -3.94
C VAL A 129 -15.82 9.38 -2.59
N GLU A 130 -16.56 8.28 -2.51
CA GLU A 130 -17.06 7.67 -1.27
C GLU A 130 -16.17 6.47 -0.91
N PHE A 131 -15.82 6.33 0.38
CA PHE A 131 -15.05 5.19 0.87
C PHE A 131 -15.94 4.04 1.32
N VAL A 132 -15.52 2.83 0.98
CA VAL A 132 -16.07 1.58 1.49
C VAL A 132 -14.93 0.81 2.16
N ASP A 133 -14.91 0.87 3.48
CA ASP A 133 -13.89 0.23 4.30
C ASP A 133 -14.28 -1.22 4.59
N VAL A 134 -13.50 -2.16 4.02
CA VAL A 134 -13.54 -3.59 4.30
C VAL A 134 -12.13 -4.09 4.64
N MET A 135 -11.36 -3.30 5.38
CA MET A 135 -10.05 -3.69 5.87
C MET A 135 -10.09 -5.04 6.57
N GLU A 136 -8.97 -5.74 6.56
CA GLU A 136 -8.79 -7.14 7.03
C GLU A 136 -9.55 -8.20 6.20
N THR A 137 -10.28 -7.82 5.14
CA THR A 137 -10.88 -8.75 4.18
C THR A 137 -9.91 -9.05 3.04
N GLU A 138 -9.60 -10.32 2.85
CA GLU A 138 -8.81 -10.85 1.71
C GLU A 138 -9.66 -11.76 0.79
N ASP A 139 -10.95 -11.90 1.08
CA ASP A 139 -11.88 -12.69 0.27
C ASP A 139 -12.25 -11.94 -1.01
N VAL A 140 -11.69 -12.38 -2.13
CA VAL A 140 -11.95 -11.79 -3.46
C VAL A 140 -13.44 -11.88 -3.84
N GLY A 141 -14.17 -12.89 -3.35
CA GLY A 141 -15.61 -13.02 -3.59
C GLY A 141 -16.40 -11.92 -2.89
N GLU A 142 -16.05 -11.59 -1.65
CA GLU A 142 -16.67 -10.51 -0.89
C GLU A 142 -16.35 -9.14 -1.53
N ILE A 143 -15.10 -8.93 -1.93
CA ILE A 143 -14.66 -7.70 -2.63
C ILE A 143 -15.43 -7.55 -3.95
N THR A 144 -15.54 -8.63 -4.74
CA THR A 144 -16.31 -8.64 -6.00
C THR A 144 -17.77 -8.33 -5.77
N ALA A 145 -18.39 -8.86 -4.72
CA ALA A 145 -19.76 -8.54 -4.38
C ALA A 145 -19.95 -7.05 -4.08
N LYS A 146 -18.99 -6.42 -3.39
CA LYS A 146 -18.97 -4.98 -3.14
C LYS A 146 -18.80 -4.17 -4.43
N ILE A 147 -17.92 -4.57 -5.34
CA ILE A 147 -17.76 -3.92 -6.64
C ILE A 147 -19.11 -3.91 -7.40
N ASN A 148 -19.80 -5.04 -7.45
CA ASN A 148 -21.09 -5.17 -8.12
C ASN A 148 -22.16 -4.28 -7.47
N GLU A 149 -22.23 -4.22 -6.13
CA GLU A 149 -23.13 -3.35 -5.38
C GLU A 149 -22.90 -1.88 -5.73
N LEU A 150 -21.63 -1.43 -5.73
CA LEU A 150 -21.27 -0.04 -6.00
C LEU A 150 -21.47 0.33 -7.49
N THR A 151 -21.16 -0.58 -8.40
CA THR A 151 -21.41 -0.39 -9.83
C THR A 151 -22.92 -0.23 -10.12
N ALA A 152 -23.76 -0.97 -9.41
CA ALA A 152 -25.21 -0.79 -9.52
C ALA A 152 -25.71 0.57 -8.99
N ARG A 153 -24.95 1.22 -8.10
CA ARG A 153 -25.20 2.56 -7.54
C ARG A 153 -24.50 3.68 -8.31
N ASP A 154 -23.83 3.38 -9.42
CA ASP A 154 -23.00 4.34 -10.16
C ASP A 154 -23.72 5.69 -10.37
N PRO A 155 -23.26 6.79 -9.76
CA PRO A 155 -23.89 8.10 -9.85
C PRO A 155 -23.53 8.85 -11.14
N GLY A 156 -22.71 8.26 -12.01
CA GLY A 156 -22.07 8.94 -13.13
C GLY A 156 -20.78 9.66 -12.79
N ALA A 157 -20.16 10.22 -13.80
CA ALA A 157 -18.91 10.96 -13.64
C ALA A 157 -19.09 12.18 -12.72
N PHE A 158 -18.05 12.51 -11.96
CA PHE A 158 -18.00 13.76 -11.20
C PHE A 158 -18.14 14.99 -12.13
N GLU A 159 -18.75 16.06 -11.64
CA GLU A 159 -19.03 17.24 -12.46
C GLU A 159 -17.77 17.91 -13.03
N GLY A 160 -16.66 17.93 -12.25
CA GLY A 160 -15.37 18.47 -12.68
C GLY A 160 -14.71 17.63 -13.78
N ASP A 161 -13.84 18.25 -14.56
CA ASP A 161 -13.01 17.56 -15.55
C ASP A 161 -11.88 16.75 -14.85
N ALA A 162 -11.15 15.94 -15.61
CA ALA A 162 -9.98 15.21 -15.12
C ALA A 162 -8.93 16.18 -14.57
N MET A 163 -8.49 15.96 -13.33
CA MET A 163 -7.44 16.76 -12.70
C MET A 163 -6.11 16.03 -12.80
N VAL A 164 -5.10 16.65 -13.41
CA VAL A 164 -3.76 16.10 -13.51
C VAL A 164 -2.92 16.65 -12.37
N VAL A 165 -2.36 15.77 -11.57
CA VAL A 165 -1.42 16.08 -10.49
C VAL A 165 -0.07 15.47 -10.84
N GLU A 166 0.98 16.27 -10.86
CA GLU A 166 2.34 15.78 -11.04
C GLU A 166 2.87 15.28 -9.69
N VAL A 167 3.21 14.00 -9.64
CA VAL A 167 3.84 13.39 -8.47
C VAL A 167 5.31 13.18 -8.82
N SER A 168 6.18 14.00 -8.22
CA SER A 168 7.62 13.86 -8.34
C SER A 168 8.11 12.77 -7.39
N GLU A 169 8.85 11.81 -7.92
CA GLU A 169 9.59 10.84 -7.13
C GLU A 169 10.95 11.47 -6.74
N ASP A 170 10.94 12.42 -5.81
CA ASP A 170 12.20 12.80 -5.17
C ASP A 170 12.66 11.62 -4.31
N GLU A 171 13.86 11.11 -4.60
CA GLU A 171 14.44 9.87 -4.06
C GLU A 171 14.69 9.92 -2.54
N GLY A 172 13.61 10.02 -1.77
CA GLY A 172 13.63 9.91 -0.30
C GLY A 172 13.11 8.59 0.27
N GLY A 173 12.64 7.66 -0.55
CA GLY A 173 12.06 6.39 -0.13
C GLY A 173 12.63 5.21 -0.90
N ALA A 174 13.30 4.30 -0.21
CA ALA A 174 13.83 3.05 -0.76
C ALA A 174 12.72 2.19 -1.37
N GLY A 175 12.76 1.99 -2.70
CA GLY A 175 11.85 1.09 -3.44
C GLY A 175 12.24 0.99 -4.90
N GLU A 176 13.03 -0.02 -5.22
CA GLU A 176 13.25 -0.78 -6.46
C GLU A 176 13.30 -0.07 -7.82
N GLU A 177 14.45 -0.16 -8.39
CA GLU A 177 14.99 -0.29 -9.78
C GLU A 177 14.11 0.10 -10.96
N GLY A 178 14.66 1.04 -11.79
CA GLY A 178 14.36 1.13 -13.20
C GLY A 178 14.12 2.50 -13.81
N GLY A 179 14.79 3.57 -13.36
CA GLY A 179 14.77 4.88 -14.01
C GLY A 179 16.20 5.38 -14.32
N GLU A 180 16.43 5.98 -15.50
CA GLU A 180 17.69 6.61 -15.85
C GLU A 180 18.10 7.63 -14.78
N VAL A 181 19.16 7.31 -14.05
CA VAL A 181 19.72 8.15 -12.98
C VAL A 181 20.34 9.40 -13.59
N GLN A 182 19.78 10.56 -13.32
CA GLN A 182 20.48 11.82 -13.60
C GLN A 182 21.76 11.90 -12.73
N PRO A 183 22.88 12.39 -13.26
CA PRO A 183 24.13 12.42 -12.51
C PRO A 183 24.02 13.36 -11.30
N LEU A 184 24.03 12.78 -10.12
CA LEU A 184 24.09 13.46 -8.82
C LEU A 184 25.35 14.33 -8.73
N SER A 185 25.28 15.49 -8.08
CA SER A 185 26.51 16.24 -7.74
C SER A 185 27.45 15.33 -6.93
N GLY A 186 28.77 15.49 -7.10
CA GLY A 186 29.75 14.57 -6.49
C GLY A 186 29.61 14.43 -4.96
N GLU A 187 29.15 15.48 -4.26
CA GLU A 187 28.89 15.45 -2.82
C GLU A 187 27.64 14.62 -2.47
N LEU A 188 26.58 14.77 -3.25
CA LEU A 188 25.33 14.02 -3.07
C LEU A 188 25.54 12.53 -3.36
N ALA A 189 26.32 12.19 -4.40
CA ALA A 189 26.71 10.82 -4.72
C ALA A 189 27.50 10.16 -3.57
N LEU A 190 28.39 10.92 -2.90
CA LEU A 190 29.14 10.41 -1.76
C LEU A 190 28.26 10.17 -0.55
N ILE A 191 27.31 11.05 -0.27
CA ILE A 191 26.34 10.89 0.81
C ILE A 191 25.46 9.67 0.54
N HIS A 192 24.95 9.52 -0.67
CA HIS A 192 24.14 8.37 -1.10
C HIS A 192 24.90 7.05 -0.96
N ALA A 193 26.15 7.00 -1.40
CA ALA A 193 27.01 5.82 -1.24
C ALA A 193 27.22 5.45 0.24
N ARG A 194 27.40 6.43 1.12
CA ARG A 194 27.54 6.19 2.58
C ARG A 194 26.23 5.70 3.19
N MET A 195 25.10 6.26 2.80
CA MET A 195 23.79 5.79 3.25
C MET A 195 23.53 4.34 2.84
N LYS A 196 23.87 3.97 1.60
CA LYS A 196 23.75 2.58 1.12
C LYS A 196 24.61 1.60 1.91
N VAL A 197 25.82 2.01 2.28
CA VAL A 197 26.70 1.20 3.17
C VAL A 197 26.09 1.03 4.55
N ILE A 198 25.54 2.10 5.14
CA ILE A 198 24.87 2.03 6.45
C ILE A 198 23.65 1.11 6.38
N GLN A 199 22.86 1.22 5.32
CA GLN A 199 21.69 0.37 5.08
C GLN A 199 22.06 -1.12 4.98
N MET A 200 23.13 -1.45 4.26
CA MET A 200 23.67 -2.81 4.21
C MET A 200 24.12 -3.31 5.58
N MET A 201 24.80 -2.46 6.37
CA MET A 201 25.24 -2.83 7.72
C MET A 201 24.04 -3.10 8.65
N VAL A 202 22.99 -2.28 8.60
CA VAL A 202 21.77 -2.49 9.40
C VAL A 202 21.09 -3.80 9.02
N THR A 203 21.00 -4.09 7.71
CA THR A 203 20.45 -5.36 7.23
C THR A 203 21.27 -6.57 7.70
N ASP A 204 22.59 -6.48 7.63
CA ASP A 204 23.49 -7.55 8.08
C ASP A 204 23.36 -7.80 9.61
N ILE A 205 23.24 -6.75 10.41
CA ILE A 205 22.97 -6.86 11.86
C ILE A 205 21.62 -7.58 12.06
N GLY A 206 20.58 -7.21 11.34
CA GLY A 206 19.26 -7.86 11.43
C GLY A 206 19.29 -9.35 11.06
N TYR A 207 20.08 -9.74 10.07
CA TYR A 207 20.28 -11.16 9.72
C TYR A 207 21.04 -11.92 10.80
N ARG A 208 22.10 -11.33 11.37
CA ARG A 208 22.87 -11.94 12.46
C ARG A 208 22.03 -12.14 13.72
N ASP A 209 21.19 -11.18 14.05
CA ASP A 209 20.28 -11.29 15.21
C ASP A 209 19.25 -12.40 15.01
N ARG A 210 18.65 -12.52 13.82
CA ARG A 210 17.73 -13.62 13.50
C ARG A 210 18.42 -14.97 13.53
N PHE A 211 19.64 -15.06 13.00
CA PHE A 211 20.43 -16.28 13.03
C PHE A 211 20.77 -16.68 14.47
N ALA A 212 21.22 -15.73 15.30
CA ALA A 212 21.51 -15.96 16.71
C ALA A 212 20.27 -16.42 17.48
N ALA A 213 19.12 -15.78 17.25
CA ALA A 213 17.84 -16.18 17.85
C ALA A 213 17.42 -17.61 17.43
N GLY A 214 17.58 -17.97 16.17
CA GLY A 214 17.32 -19.33 15.67
C GLY A 214 18.23 -20.38 16.29
N VAL A 215 19.51 -20.09 16.41
CA VAL A 215 20.49 -20.98 17.09
C VAL A 215 20.16 -21.16 18.56
N TYR A 216 19.71 -20.08 19.24
CA TYR A 216 19.33 -20.15 20.65
C TYR A 216 18.06 -21.00 20.86
N SER A 217 17.04 -20.79 20.01
CA SER A 217 15.81 -21.58 20.02
C SER A 217 16.10 -23.06 19.79
N GLY A 218 16.90 -23.40 18.78
CA GLY A 218 17.27 -24.78 18.49
C GLY A 218 18.06 -25.47 19.62
N LYS A 219 18.91 -24.73 20.34
CA LYS A 219 19.59 -25.26 21.51
C LYS A 219 18.63 -25.57 22.66
N VAL A 220 17.66 -24.68 22.91
CA VAL A 220 16.68 -24.89 23.99
C VAL A 220 15.77 -26.08 23.65
N GLU A 221 15.28 -26.15 22.41
CA GLU A 221 14.44 -27.27 21.94
C GLU A 221 15.20 -28.60 21.99
N GLY A 222 16.44 -28.62 21.52
CA GLY A 222 17.31 -29.82 21.59
C GLY A 222 17.56 -30.30 23.01
N LEU A 223 17.79 -29.38 23.98
CA LEU A 223 17.94 -29.71 25.37
C LEU A 223 16.65 -30.32 25.94
N MET A 224 15.51 -29.74 25.66
CA MET A 224 14.19 -30.23 26.12
C MET A 224 13.89 -31.63 25.59
N ILE A 225 14.08 -31.85 24.29
CA ILE A 225 13.91 -33.16 23.68
C ILE A 225 14.84 -34.18 24.27
N GLY A 226 16.14 -33.83 24.47
CA GLY A 226 17.12 -34.68 25.07
C GLY A 226 16.75 -35.09 26.50
N LEU A 227 16.25 -34.17 27.33
CA LEU A 227 15.77 -34.44 28.68
C LEU A 227 14.55 -35.40 28.69
N ILE A 228 13.57 -35.17 27.82
CA ILE A 228 12.40 -36.02 27.70
C ILE A 228 12.78 -37.44 27.33
N VAL A 229 13.64 -37.62 26.34
CA VAL A 229 14.12 -38.94 25.91
C VAL A 229 14.90 -39.61 27.04
N SER A 230 15.77 -38.86 27.74
CA SER A 230 16.57 -39.41 28.86
C SER A 230 15.68 -39.87 30.01
N PHE A 231 14.65 -39.08 30.37
CA PHE A 231 13.73 -39.47 31.45
C PHE A 231 12.85 -40.66 31.04
N ALA A 232 12.43 -40.73 29.77
CA ALA A 232 11.66 -41.85 29.25
C ALA A 232 12.47 -43.16 29.30
N LEU A 233 13.75 -43.13 28.91
CA LEU A 233 14.67 -44.26 28.97
C LEU A 233 14.94 -44.69 30.42
N LEU A 234 15.14 -43.75 31.32
CA LEU A 234 15.34 -44.04 32.73
C LEU A 234 14.10 -44.68 33.36
N GLY A 235 12.92 -44.16 33.02
CA GLY A 235 11.64 -44.76 33.46
C GLY A 235 11.48 -46.18 32.99
N PHE A 236 11.85 -46.48 31.74
CA PHE A 236 11.77 -47.84 31.19
C PHE A 236 12.74 -48.79 31.93
N LEU A 237 13.93 -48.32 32.24
CA LEU A 237 14.96 -49.09 33.01
C LEU A 237 14.60 -49.39 34.46
N LEU A 238 13.80 -48.50 35.07
CA LEU A 238 13.37 -48.67 36.48
C LEU A 238 12.06 -49.49 36.63
N MET A 239 11.31 -49.68 35.55
CA MET A 239 10.07 -50.47 35.56
C MET A 239 10.24 -51.91 35.04
N GLY A 240 11.39 -52.27 34.50
CA GLY A 240 11.80 -53.62 34.10
C GLY A 240 12.76 -54.24 35.09
#